data_92e6fc512b9c3d8db25515b3de1fc8cf
#
_entry.id   92e6fc512b9c3d8db25515b3de1fc8cf
#
_cell.length_a   1.000
_cell.length_b   1.000
_cell.length_c   1.000
_cell.angle_alpha   90.00
_cell.angle_beta   90.00
_cell.angle_gamma   90.00
#
_symmetry.space_group_name_H-M   'P 1'
#
loop_
_entity.id
_entity.type
_entity.pdbx_description
1 polymer ?
#
loop_
_entity_poly.entity_id
_entity_poly.type
_entity_poly.pdbx_seq_one_letter_code
_entity_poly.pdbx_strand_id
1 'polypeptide(L)'
;EISCSLVGSEMCIRDSTYKVLFLQGGASSQFAAVPMNLMTKSGKADYVLSGQFSTKAYKEAARYGDVKAVASSKEDNFSHIPALDSQEFRPDADYFHICMNNTIYGTVWHQLPDTGNVPLVADISSCILSKPIDVSRFGLLYAGAQKNVAPAGLTIVIVREDLLGEPMEFTPTMFNYKVMAENDSMYNTPPCWPIYISKLVLEWIKNDIGGLEKMEERNVRKAQLLYDFLDQSTLFKGCADKDSRSIMNAVSYTHLRAHETAA
;
A
#
# COMPACT_ATOMS: atom_id res chain seq x y z
N GLU A 1 -22.39 -2.29 -4.64
CA GLU A 1 -22.67 -0.84 -4.46
C GLU A 1 -22.40 -0.38 -3.03
N ILE A 2 -23.00 -1.00 -1.98
CA ILE A 2 -22.87 -0.52 -0.60
C ILE A 2 -21.40 -0.50 -0.13
N SER A 3 -20.61 -1.54 -0.42
CA SER A 3 -19.20 -1.60 -0.01
C SER A 3 -18.33 -0.59 -0.75
N CYS A 4 -18.56 -0.38 -2.05
CA CYS A 4 -17.87 0.67 -2.82
C CYS A 4 -18.21 2.06 -2.28
N SER A 5 -19.49 2.32 -1.97
CA SER A 5 -19.94 3.58 -1.39
C SER A 5 -19.33 3.84 -0.01
N LEU A 6 -19.21 2.81 0.84
CA LEU A 6 -18.58 2.92 2.16
C LEU A 6 -17.07 3.19 2.05
N VAL A 7 -16.35 2.46 1.20
CA VAL A 7 -14.92 2.75 0.95
C VAL A 7 -14.76 4.15 0.42
N GLY A 8 -15.61 4.57 -0.52
CA GLY A 8 -15.60 5.93 -1.07
C GLY A 8 -15.83 6.99 0.00
N SER A 9 -16.80 6.77 0.90
CA SER A 9 -17.12 7.70 1.99
C SER A 9 -16.00 7.80 3.01
N GLU A 10 -15.49 6.66 3.51
CA GLU A 10 -14.48 6.63 4.57
C GLU A 10 -13.10 7.09 4.09
N MET A 11 -12.76 6.85 2.82
CA MET A 11 -11.50 7.33 2.24
C MET A 11 -11.61 8.71 1.59
N CYS A 12 -12.70 9.44 1.81
CA CYS A 12 -12.94 10.77 1.21
C CYS A 12 -12.85 10.77 -0.33
N ILE A 13 -13.16 9.66 -0.99
CA ILE A 13 -13.27 9.58 -2.44
C ILE A 13 -14.61 10.22 -2.84
N ARG A 14 -14.70 11.54 -2.67
CA ARG A 14 -15.90 12.32 -2.99
C ARG A 14 -16.00 12.66 -4.46
N ASP A 15 -14.93 12.43 -5.19
CA ASP A 15 -14.83 12.79 -6.59
C ASP A 15 -15.16 11.60 -7.49
N SER A 16 -15.95 11.83 -8.51
CA SER A 16 -16.33 10.85 -9.54
C SER A 16 -15.13 10.38 -10.39
N THR A 17 -13.92 10.89 -10.15
CA THR A 17 -12.71 10.64 -10.93
C THR A 17 -11.96 9.37 -10.53
N TYR A 18 -12.42 8.61 -9.52
CA TYR A 18 -11.82 7.35 -9.10
C TYR A 18 -12.80 6.19 -9.15
N LYS A 19 -12.30 5.01 -9.51
CA LYS A 19 -13.00 3.73 -9.38
C LYS A 19 -12.42 2.91 -8.23
N VAL A 20 -13.32 2.33 -7.44
CA VAL A 20 -12.98 1.35 -6.40
C VAL A 20 -13.28 -0.04 -6.93
N LEU A 21 -12.24 -0.89 -7.00
CA LEU A 21 -12.35 -2.25 -7.51
C LEU A 21 -12.15 -3.25 -6.36
N PHE A 22 -13.00 -4.28 -6.33
CA PHE A 22 -12.90 -5.42 -5.42
C PHE A 22 -12.38 -6.64 -6.18
N LEU A 23 -11.08 -6.87 -6.10
CA LEU A 23 -10.37 -7.87 -6.88
C LEU A 23 -9.95 -9.06 -6.02
N GLN A 24 -9.24 -10.01 -6.61
CA GLN A 24 -8.66 -11.18 -5.96
C GLN A 24 -7.15 -11.22 -6.16
N GLY A 25 -6.46 -12.13 -5.46
CA GLY A 25 -5.03 -12.38 -5.65
C GLY A 25 -4.09 -11.59 -4.71
N GLY A 26 -4.61 -10.71 -3.85
CA GLY A 26 -3.83 -9.92 -2.90
C GLY A 26 -2.90 -8.90 -3.57
N ALA A 27 -2.05 -8.27 -2.77
CA ALA A 27 -1.04 -7.33 -3.26
C ALA A 27 -0.07 -7.97 -4.26
N SER A 28 0.19 -9.27 -4.14
CA SER A 28 1.11 -9.96 -5.04
C SER A 28 0.62 -9.98 -6.49
N SER A 29 -0.69 -10.13 -6.71
CA SER A 29 -1.27 -10.00 -8.06
C SER A 29 -1.19 -8.56 -8.56
N GLN A 30 -1.23 -7.57 -7.67
CA GLN A 30 -1.10 -6.16 -8.06
C GLN A 30 0.33 -5.80 -8.48
N PHE A 31 1.35 -6.51 -8.00
CA PHE A 31 2.72 -6.33 -8.49
C PHE A 31 2.85 -6.60 -10.00
N ALA A 32 2.02 -7.49 -10.54
CA ALA A 32 1.91 -7.75 -11.98
C ALA A 32 0.85 -6.88 -12.66
N ALA A 33 -0.35 -6.73 -12.05
CA ALA A 33 -1.46 -5.99 -12.67
C ALA A 33 -1.14 -4.50 -12.87
N VAL A 34 -0.47 -3.86 -11.90
CA VAL A 34 -0.09 -2.44 -12.02
C VAL A 34 0.75 -2.17 -13.28
N PRO A 35 1.91 -2.83 -13.50
CA PRO A 35 2.68 -2.59 -14.73
C PRO A 35 1.90 -2.98 -15.99
N MET A 36 1.13 -4.07 -16.00
CA MET A 36 0.35 -4.47 -17.17
C MET A 36 -0.70 -3.44 -17.58
N ASN A 37 -1.27 -2.67 -16.63
CA ASN A 37 -2.27 -1.66 -16.92
C ASN A 37 -1.69 -0.25 -17.10
N LEU A 38 -0.62 0.10 -16.41
CA LEU A 38 -0.13 1.48 -16.38
C LEU A 38 1.14 1.70 -17.19
N MET A 39 2.02 0.70 -17.33
CA MET A 39 3.32 0.86 -18.02
C MET A 39 3.17 0.68 -19.54
N THR A 40 2.28 1.46 -20.15
CA THR A 40 1.83 1.25 -21.55
C THR A 40 2.15 2.41 -22.49
N LYS A 41 2.67 3.55 -21.99
CA LYS A 41 3.01 4.72 -22.82
C LYS A 41 4.50 4.77 -23.10
N SER A 42 5.31 4.93 -22.06
CA SER A 42 6.78 4.98 -22.16
C SER A 42 7.45 3.63 -21.92
N GLY A 43 6.73 2.71 -21.29
CA GLY A 43 7.26 1.43 -20.82
C GLY A 43 8.22 1.56 -19.63
N LYS A 44 8.16 2.69 -18.89
CA LYS A 44 9.06 3.01 -17.78
C LYS A 44 8.30 3.20 -16.47
N ALA A 45 8.91 2.77 -15.36
CA ALA A 45 8.38 3.07 -14.03
C ALA A 45 9.49 3.22 -13.00
N ASP A 46 9.29 4.11 -12.01
CA ASP A 46 10.23 4.36 -10.93
C ASP A 46 9.74 3.76 -9.62
N TYR A 47 10.65 3.18 -8.86
CA TYR A 47 10.36 2.47 -7.61
C TYR A 47 11.26 2.93 -6.47
N VAL A 48 10.69 3.01 -5.27
CA VAL A 48 11.47 3.15 -4.03
C VAL A 48 11.53 1.80 -3.30
N LEU A 49 12.73 1.33 -3.03
CA LEU A 49 12.95 0.05 -2.34
C LEU A 49 13.12 0.29 -0.85
N SER A 50 12.00 0.43 -0.14
CA SER A 50 11.93 0.67 1.30
C SER A 50 11.65 -0.59 2.12
N GLY A 51 11.58 -1.76 1.49
CA GLY A 51 11.30 -3.02 2.18
C GLY A 51 11.21 -4.22 1.25
N GLN A 52 10.88 -5.37 1.82
CA GLN A 52 10.80 -6.61 1.07
C GLN A 52 9.66 -6.60 0.02
N PHE A 53 8.50 -5.99 0.35
CA PHE A 53 7.36 -5.98 -0.58
C PHE A 53 7.58 -5.01 -1.73
N SER A 54 8.14 -3.82 -1.50
CA SER A 54 8.54 -2.91 -2.58
C SER A 54 9.60 -3.54 -3.49
N THR A 55 10.55 -4.30 -2.93
CA THR A 55 11.54 -5.05 -3.70
C THR A 55 10.90 -6.17 -4.55
N LYS A 56 9.86 -6.86 -4.04
CA LYS A 56 9.11 -7.86 -4.81
C LYS A 56 8.32 -7.19 -5.94
N ALA A 57 7.65 -6.08 -5.66
CA ALA A 57 6.92 -5.31 -6.67
C ALA A 57 7.85 -4.83 -7.79
N TYR A 58 9.01 -4.27 -7.45
CA TYR A 58 10.04 -3.88 -8.41
C TYR A 58 10.50 -5.05 -9.30
N LYS A 59 10.84 -6.19 -8.69
CA LYS A 59 11.29 -7.38 -9.45
C LYS A 59 10.21 -7.93 -10.36
N GLU A 60 8.95 -7.87 -9.95
CA GLU A 60 7.85 -8.32 -10.82
C GLU A 60 7.65 -7.34 -11.97
N ALA A 61 7.63 -6.03 -11.71
CA ALA A 61 7.46 -5.02 -12.74
C ALA A 61 8.58 -5.03 -13.79
N ALA A 62 9.82 -5.37 -13.39
CA ALA A 62 10.97 -5.52 -14.30
C ALA A 62 10.78 -6.60 -15.38
N ARG A 63 9.76 -7.43 -15.28
CA ARG A 63 9.41 -8.43 -16.30
C ARG A 63 8.59 -7.83 -17.45
N TYR A 64 8.04 -6.64 -17.23
CA TYR A 64 7.08 -5.99 -18.13
C TYR A 64 7.65 -4.77 -18.84
N GLY A 65 8.70 -4.13 -18.31
CA GLY A 65 9.30 -2.94 -18.91
C GLY A 65 10.56 -2.46 -18.19
N ASP A 66 10.96 -1.23 -18.50
CA ASP A 66 12.14 -0.59 -17.92
C ASP A 66 11.80 0.03 -16.56
N VAL A 67 12.24 -0.61 -15.48
CA VAL A 67 12.03 -0.12 -14.11
C VAL A 67 13.34 0.34 -13.48
N LYS A 68 13.29 1.50 -12.81
CA LYS A 68 14.43 2.08 -12.08
C LYS A 68 14.14 2.09 -10.58
N ALA A 69 15.09 1.61 -9.79
CA ALA A 69 15.08 1.85 -8.34
C ALA A 69 15.74 3.22 -8.09
N VAL A 70 14.93 4.24 -7.78
CA VAL A 70 15.41 5.62 -7.58
C VAL A 70 15.99 5.86 -6.20
N ALA A 71 15.60 5.04 -5.21
CA ALA A 71 16.18 5.06 -3.87
C ALA A 71 16.00 3.69 -3.18
N SER A 72 16.88 3.39 -2.23
CA SER A 72 16.82 2.15 -1.44
C SER A 72 17.43 2.36 -0.06
N SER A 73 16.79 1.80 0.98
CA SER A 73 17.35 1.69 2.33
C SER A 73 17.80 0.26 2.67
N LYS A 74 18.05 -0.57 1.66
CA LYS A 74 18.42 -1.99 1.82
C LYS A 74 19.72 -2.17 2.63
N GLU A 75 20.70 -1.31 2.41
CA GLU A 75 22.01 -1.39 3.09
C GLU A 75 21.88 -1.16 4.61
N ASP A 76 20.85 -0.38 5.01
CA ASP A 76 20.51 -0.13 6.41
C ASP A 76 19.40 -1.05 6.92
N ASN A 77 19.25 -2.24 6.32
CA ASN A 77 18.23 -3.23 6.67
C ASN A 77 16.80 -2.68 6.65
N PHE A 78 16.52 -1.68 5.80
CA PHE A 78 15.22 -1.03 5.69
C PHE A 78 14.74 -0.39 7.01
N SER A 79 15.65 0.08 7.86
CA SER A 79 15.33 0.72 9.14
C SER A 79 14.64 2.08 8.98
N HIS A 80 14.71 2.69 7.80
CA HIS A 80 14.13 4.00 7.50
C HIS A 80 13.57 4.08 6.08
N ILE A 81 12.77 5.11 5.83
CA ILE A 81 12.36 5.50 4.47
C ILE A 81 13.55 6.22 3.83
N PRO A 82 14.05 5.77 2.66
CA PRO A 82 15.23 6.36 2.06
C PRO A 82 14.97 7.80 1.63
N ALA A 83 16.00 8.65 1.77
CA ALA A 83 15.96 10.00 1.22
C ALA A 83 15.82 9.93 -0.31
N LEU A 84 15.06 10.86 -0.87
CA LEU A 84 14.81 10.94 -2.29
C LEU A 84 15.56 12.10 -2.91
N ASP A 85 16.23 11.85 -4.04
CA ASP A 85 16.73 12.88 -4.94
C ASP A 85 15.80 12.98 -6.15
N SER A 86 15.12 14.12 -6.29
CA SER A 86 14.19 14.34 -7.41
C SER A 86 14.88 14.36 -8.78
N GLN A 87 16.20 14.57 -8.84
CA GLN A 87 16.98 14.48 -10.09
C GLN A 87 17.08 13.03 -10.60
N GLU A 88 16.89 12.05 -9.72
CA GLU A 88 16.87 10.64 -10.09
C GLU A 88 15.52 10.20 -10.68
N PHE A 89 14.46 11.00 -10.56
CA PHE A 89 13.13 10.67 -11.07
C PHE A 89 13.06 10.85 -12.58
N ARG A 90 12.40 9.92 -13.25
CA ARG A 90 12.19 10.00 -14.68
C ARG A 90 10.87 10.72 -14.98
N PRO A 91 10.90 11.93 -15.58
CA PRO A 91 9.67 12.69 -15.84
C PRO A 91 8.77 12.06 -16.92
N ASP A 92 9.31 11.12 -17.67
CA ASP A 92 8.62 10.33 -18.68
C ASP A 92 8.21 8.94 -18.18
N ALA A 93 8.36 8.64 -16.89
CA ALA A 93 7.87 7.39 -16.32
C ALA A 93 6.32 7.33 -16.34
N ASP A 94 5.77 6.18 -16.62
CA ASP A 94 4.32 5.94 -16.65
C ASP A 94 3.72 5.97 -15.24
N TYR A 95 4.51 5.64 -14.22
CA TYR A 95 4.15 5.77 -12.80
C TYR A 95 5.38 5.71 -11.88
N PHE A 96 5.17 6.17 -10.64
CA PHE A 96 6.13 6.11 -9.53
C PHE A 96 5.54 5.25 -8.40
N HIS A 97 6.26 4.24 -7.93
CA HIS A 97 5.74 3.26 -6.98
C HIS A 97 6.40 3.34 -5.61
N ILE A 98 5.57 3.34 -4.54
CA ILE A 98 6.01 3.20 -3.16
C ILE A 98 5.24 2.10 -2.42
N CYS A 99 5.85 1.51 -1.41
CA CYS A 99 5.14 0.77 -0.37
C CYS A 99 4.95 1.70 0.82
N MET A 100 3.71 2.15 1.06
CA MET A 100 3.41 3.22 2.02
C MET A 100 3.75 2.85 3.46
N ASN A 101 3.56 1.58 3.83
CA ASN A 101 3.89 1.04 5.14
C ASN A 101 4.56 -0.33 5.00
N ASN A 102 5.77 -0.44 5.50
CA ASN A 102 6.59 -1.64 5.39
C ASN A 102 6.36 -2.56 6.59
N THR A 103 5.46 -3.51 6.44
CA THR A 103 4.96 -4.40 7.50
C THR A 103 6.06 -5.13 8.26
N ILE A 104 7.11 -5.61 7.56
CA ILE A 104 8.17 -6.43 8.15
C ILE A 104 9.17 -5.58 8.96
N TYR A 105 9.40 -4.34 8.51
CA TYR A 105 10.45 -3.48 9.09
C TYR A 105 9.89 -2.41 10.03
N GLY A 106 8.57 -2.18 9.99
CA GLY A 106 7.91 -1.20 10.86
C GLY A 106 8.12 0.25 10.43
N THR A 107 8.40 0.51 9.15
CA THR A 107 8.60 1.85 8.61
C THR A 107 7.41 2.31 7.78
N VAL A 108 7.14 3.63 7.77
CA VAL A 108 6.02 4.24 7.06
C VAL A 108 6.43 5.58 6.45
N TRP A 109 5.83 5.93 5.31
CA TRP A 109 5.94 7.25 4.72
C TRP A 109 5.09 8.27 5.52
N HIS A 110 5.74 9.24 6.16
CA HIS A 110 5.08 10.37 6.81
C HIS A 110 4.82 11.52 5.84
N GLN A 111 5.69 11.67 4.84
CA GLN A 111 5.56 12.64 3.75
C GLN A 111 5.64 11.93 2.41
N LEU A 112 4.69 12.22 1.52
CA LEU A 112 4.67 11.64 0.18
C LEU A 112 5.70 12.32 -0.72
N PRO A 113 6.33 11.57 -1.65
CA PRO A 113 7.18 12.16 -2.66
C PRO A 113 6.38 13.12 -3.57
N ASP A 114 7.04 14.17 -4.02
CA ASP A 114 6.53 14.99 -5.13
C ASP A 114 7.02 14.37 -6.44
N THR A 115 6.13 13.73 -7.16
CA THR A 115 6.41 13.05 -8.43
C THR A 115 6.03 13.91 -9.65
N GLY A 116 5.67 15.17 -9.43
CA GLY A 116 5.21 16.08 -10.48
C GLY A 116 3.99 15.52 -11.20
N ASN A 117 4.09 15.35 -12.53
CA ASN A 117 3.01 14.82 -13.36
C ASN A 117 2.97 13.29 -13.43
N VAL A 118 3.96 12.60 -12.88
CA VAL A 118 4.01 11.13 -12.88
C VAL A 118 3.05 10.57 -11.84
N PRO A 119 2.09 9.70 -12.21
CA PRO A 119 1.13 9.13 -11.26
C PRO A 119 1.81 8.38 -10.12
N LEU A 120 1.50 8.75 -8.88
CA LEU A 120 1.98 8.02 -7.70
C LEU A 120 1.12 6.77 -7.47
N VAL A 121 1.76 5.63 -7.39
CA VAL A 121 1.15 4.33 -7.08
C VAL A 121 1.62 3.86 -5.71
N ALA A 122 0.72 3.41 -4.84
CA ALA A 122 1.11 2.95 -3.52
C ALA A 122 0.45 1.65 -3.09
N ASP A 123 1.28 0.76 -2.53
CA ASP A 123 0.83 -0.37 -1.70
C ASP A 123 0.48 0.15 -0.30
N ILE A 124 -0.81 0.12 0.05
CA ILE A 124 -1.32 0.52 1.35
C ILE A 124 -1.85 -0.66 2.17
N SER A 125 -1.51 -1.90 1.81
CA SER A 125 -2.07 -3.12 2.41
C SER A 125 -2.02 -3.15 3.93
N SER A 126 -0.97 -2.62 4.55
CA SER A 126 -0.81 -2.66 6.02
C SER A 126 -1.18 -1.36 6.73
N CYS A 127 -1.62 -0.34 5.99
CA CYS A 127 -2.04 0.95 6.57
C CYS A 127 -3.39 1.47 6.03
N ILE A 128 -4.04 0.75 5.13
CA ILE A 128 -5.40 1.10 4.70
C ILE A 128 -6.34 1.23 5.91
N LEU A 129 -7.18 2.26 5.95
CA LEU A 129 -8.11 2.57 7.05
C LEU A 129 -7.44 2.81 8.41
N SER A 130 -6.14 3.09 8.46
CA SER A 130 -5.44 3.41 9.72
C SER A 130 -5.50 4.88 10.10
N LYS A 131 -5.68 5.73 9.10
CA LYS A 131 -5.78 7.19 9.18
C LYS A 131 -6.40 7.75 7.89
N PRO A 132 -6.83 9.01 7.85
CA PRO A 132 -7.20 9.67 6.61
C PRO A 132 -6.06 9.68 5.58
N ILE A 133 -6.40 9.46 4.33
CA ILE A 133 -5.48 9.54 3.18
C ILE A 133 -6.11 10.44 2.13
N ASP A 134 -5.37 11.45 1.69
CA ASP A 134 -5.77 12.26 0.54
C ASP A 134 -5.54 11.45 -0.76
N VAL A 135 -6.60 10.80 -1.23
CA VAL A 135 -6.58 9.95 -2.41
C VAL A 135 -6.20 10.73 -3.68
N SER A 136 -6.49 12.04 -3.72
CA SER A 136 -6.19 12.89 -4.89
C SER A 136 -4.69 12.99 -5.22
N ARG A 137 -3.84 12.67 -4.24
CA ARG A 137 -2.38 12.63 -4.41
C ARG A 137 -1.88 11.40 -5.18
N PHE A 138 -2.76 10.42 -5.46
CA PHE A 138 -2.37 9.14 -6.04
C PHE A 138 -3.06 8.91 -7.39
N GLY A 139 -2.35 8.27 -8.30
CA GLY A 139 -2.95 7.70 -9.50
C GLY A 139 -3.62 6.35 -9.20
N LEU A 140 -3.00 5.56 -8.31
CA LEU A 140 -3.53 4.27 -7.90
C LEU A 140 -3.09 3.90 -6.49
N LEU A 141 -4.03 3.39 -5.69
CA LEU A 141 -3.79 2.75 -4.40
C LEU A 141 -4.25 1.30 -4.47
N TYR A 142 -3.49 0.38 -3.88
CA TYR A 142 -3.97 -0.99 -3.73
C TYR A 142 -3.69 -1.57 -2.35
N ALA A 143 -4.55 -2.48 -1.90
CA ALA A 143 -4.46 -3.12 -0.60
C ALA A 143 -4.92 -4.57 -0.64
N GLY A 144 -4.07 -5.50 -0.21
CA GLY A 144 -4.54 -6.82 0.22
C GLY A 144 -5.29 -6.70 1.56
N ALA A 145 -6.55 -7.14 1.58
CA ALA A 145 -7.45 -6.90 2.71
C ALA A 145 -7.06 -7.64 4.00
N GLN A 146 -6.29 -8.73 3.90
CA GLN A 146 -5.99 -9.67 4.99
C GLN A 146 -5.24 -9.09 6.19
N LYS A 147 -4.75 -7.85 6.10
CA LYS A 147 -4.01 -7.24 7.21
C LYS A 147 -4.90 -6.38 8.10
N ASN A 148 -5.71 -5.50 7.52
CA ASN A 148 -6.43 -4.49 8.29
C ASN A 148 -7.92 -4.31 7.91
N VAL A 149 -8.44 -5.03 6.93
CA VAL A 149 -9.81 -4.80 6.42
C VAL A 149 -10.70 -6.03 6.51
N ALA A 150 -10.21 -7.22 6.11
CA ALA A 150 -11.01 -8.43 5.97
C ALA A 150 -10.13 -9.68 6.00
N PRO A 151 -10.69 -10.90 6.00
CA PRO A 151 -9.96 -12.14 5.73
C PRO A 151 -9.28 -12.11 4.35
N ALA A 152 -8.32 -13.03 4.14
CA ALA A 152 -7.67 -13.21 2.85
C ALA A 152 -8.68 -13.52 1.73
N GLY A 153 -8.38 -13.08 0.51
CA GLY A 153 -9.20 -13.32 -0.68
C GLY A 153 -9.73 -12.05 -1.35
N LEU A 154 -9.70 -10.91 -0.67
CA LEU A 154 -10.08 -9.62 -1.22
C LEU A 154 -8.85 -8.73 -1.42
N THR A 155 -8.82 -8.03 -2.54
CA THR A 155 -7.89 -6.95 -2.84
C THR A 155 -8.69 -5.71 -3.22
N ILE A 156 -8.44 -4.59 -2.57
CA ILE A 156 -9.06 -3.31 -2.89
C ILE A 156 -8.08 -2.54 -3.78
N VAL A 157 -8.56 -2.04 -4.91
CA VAL A 157 -7.82 -1.14 -5.79
C VAL A 157 -8.64 0.13 -5.96
N ILE A 158 -8.00 1.28 -5.75
CA ILE A 158 -8.58 2.60 -5.99
C ILE A 158 -7.75 3.22 -7.09
N VAL A 159 -8.35 3.40 -8.25
CA VAL A 159 -7.65 3.85 -9.46
C VAL A 159 -8.33 5.07 -10.06
N ARG A 160 -7.54 6.07 -10.43
CA ARG A 160 -8.02 7.26 -11.12
C ARG A 160 -8.52 6.89 -12.52
N GLU A 161 -9.67 7.41 -12.92
CA GLU A 161 -10.37 7.00 -14.17
C GLU A 161 -9.52 7.23 -15.43
N ASP A 162 -8.72 8.28 -15.47
CA ASP A 162 -7.83 8.57 -16.61
C ASP A 162 -6.70 7.53 -16.80
N LEU A 163 -6.47 6.68 -15.80
CA LEU A 163 -5.52 5.57 -15.85
C LEU A 163 -6.18 4.23 -16.25
N LEU A 164 -7.50 4.20 -16.44
CA LEU A 164 -8.23 3.05 -16.98
C LEU A 164 -8.15 3.03 -18.51
N GLY A 165 -6.91 2.93 -19.02
CA GLY A 165 -6.62 2.90 -20.45
C GLY A 165 -6.62 1.49 -21.05
N GLU A 166 -5.94 1.36 -22.18
CA GLU A 166 -5.67 0.07 -22.78
C GLU A 166 -4.45 -0.57 -22.10
N PRO A 167 -4.61 -1.78 -21.51
CA PRO A 167 -3.50 -2.50 -20.89
C PRO A 167 -2.56 -3.07 -21.97
N MET A 168 -1.45 -3.65 -21.54
CA MET A 168 -0.59 -4.42 -22.45
C MET A 168 -1.39 -5.53 -23.13
N GLU A 169 -1.09 -5.81 -24.41
CA GLU A 169 -1.84 -6.78 -25.25
C GLU A 169 -1.99 -8.17 -24.61
N PHE A 170 -0.95 -8.62 -23.90
CA PHE A 170 -0.95 -9.93 -23.23
C PHE A 170 -1.59 -9.92 -21.83
N THR A 171 -2.19 -8.80 -21.40
CA THR A 171 -2.80 -8.72 -20.06
C THR A 171 -3.99 -9.66 -19.94
N PRO A 172 -3.98 -10.62 -19.02
CA PRO A 172 -5.16 -11.47 -18.78
C PRO A 172 -6.38 -10.63 -18.41
N THR A 173 -7.56 -11.01 -18.91
CA THR A 173 -8.82 -10.27 -18.66
C THR A 173 -9.06 -9.99 -17.18
N MET A 174 -8.73 -10.95 -16.31
CA MET A 174 -8.88 -10.80 -14.85
C MET A 174 -7.96 -9.74 -14.22
N PHE A 175 -6.89 -9.32 -14.91
CA PHE A 175 -5.98 -8.28 -14.48
C PHE A 175 -6.22 -6.93 -15.18
N ASN A 176 -7.17 -6.88 -16.11
CA ASN A 176 -7.54 -5.66 -16.82
C ASN A 176 -8.47 -4.79 -15.94
N TYR A 177 -7.94 -3.67 -15.44
CA TYR A 177 -8.70 -2.77 -14.56
C TYR A 177 -9.92 -2.15 -15.25
N LYS A 178 -9.84 -1.86 -16.55
CA LYS A 178 -10.97 -1.32 -17.32
C LYS A 178 -12.13 -2.32 -17.36
N VAL A 179 -11.84 -3.58 -17.67
CA VAL A 179 -12.87 -4.64 -17.66
C VAL A 179 -13.48 -4.79 -16.28
N MET A 180 -12.67 -4.77 -15.21
CA MET A 180 -13.19 -4.86 -13.86
C MET A 180 -14.04 -3.65 -13.47
N ALA A 181 -13.66 -2.44 -13.89
CA ALA A 181 -14.43 -1.22 -13.64
C ALA A 181 -15.77 -1.22 -14.39
N GLU A 182 -15.78 -1.60 -15.67
CA GLU A 182 -16.98 -1.67 -16.51
C GLU A 182 -17.98 -2.73 -16.04
N ASN A 183 -17.54 -3.72 -15.27
CA ASN A 183 -18.37 -4.79 -14.72
C ASN A 183 -18.57 -4.67 -13.19
N ASP A 184 -18.33 -3.50 -12.57
CA ASP A 184 -18.49 -3.28 -11.12
C ASP A 184 -17.78 -4.35 -10.28
N SER A 185 -16.60 -4.80 -10.71
CA SER A 185 -15.81 -5.89 -10.12
C SER A 185 -16.49 -7.26 -10.15
N MET A 186 -17.55 -7.44 -10.93
CA MET A 186 -18.32 -8.67 -11.05
C MET A 186 -18.13 -9.38 -12.40
N TYR A 187 -17.03 -9.13 -13.09
CA TYR A 187 -16.70 -9.87 -14.32
C TYR A 187 -16.68 -11.38 -14.07
N ASN A 188 -16.20 -11.81 -12.92
CA ASN A 188 -16.37 -13.16 -12.38
C ASN A 188 -16.96 -13.09 -10.96
N THR A 189 -17.30 -14.23 -10.38
CA THR A 189 -17.82 -14.32 -9.01
C THR A 189 -16.84 -13.67 -8.01
N PRO A 190 -17.24 -12.59 -7.31
CA PRO A 190 -16.37 -11.89 -6.35
C PRO A 190 -16.24 -12.68 -5.04
N PRO A 191 -15.21 -12.39 -4.21
CA PRO A 191 -15.04 -13.01 -2.92
C PRO A 191 -16.06 -12.45 -1.90
N CYS A 192 -17.31 -12.93 -1.94
CA CYS A 192 -18.44 -12.38 -1.19
C CYS A 192 -18.19 -12.29 0.32
N TRP A 193 -17.59 -13.32 0.93
CA TRP A 193 -17.34 -13.33 2.36
C TRP A 193 -16.38 -12.23 2.84
N PRO A 194 -15.17 -12.07 2.26
CA PRO A 194 -14.29 -10.95 2.61
C PRO A 194 -14.90 -9.58 2.33
N ILE A 195 -15.71 -9.43 1.28
CA ILE A 195 -16.43 -8.19 0.98
C ILE A 195 -17.45 -7.88 2.09
N TYR A 196 -18.19 -8.88 2.55
CA TYR A 196 -19.14 -8.72 3.64
C TYR A 196 -18.44 -8.31 4.96
N ILE A 197 -17.34 -8.97 5.31
CA ILE A 197 -16.55 -8.58 6.49
C ILE A 197 -15.95 -7.18 6.34
N SER A 198 -15.46 -6.82 5.16
CA SER A 198 -14.98 -5.47 4.87
C SER A 198 -16.08 -4.42 5.13
N LYS A 199 -17.31 -4.68 4.71
CA LYS A 199 -18.47 -3.82 5.01
C LYS A 199 -18.64 -3.63 6.52
N LEU A 200 -18.62 -4.71 7.29
CA LEU A 200 -18.79 -4.63 8.76
C LEU A 200 -17.67 -3.81 9.42
N VAL A 201 -16.42 -3.96 8.96
CA VAL A 201 -15.28 -3.18 9.45
C VAL A 201 -15.45 -1.69 9.14
N LEU A 202 -15.89 -1.34 7.93
CA LEU A 202 -16.17 0.04 7.53
C LEU A 202 -17.31 0.66 8.34
N GLU A 203 -18.40 -0.10 8.55
CA GLU A 203 -19.52 0.33 9.39
C GLU A 203 -19.07 0.54 10.84
N TRP A 204 -18.25 -0.34 11.40
CA TRP A 204 -17.67 -0.19 12.72
C TRP A 204 -16.77 1.06 12.84
N ILE A 205 -15.90 1.33 11.86
CA ILE A 205 -15.09 2.54 11.85
C ILE A 205 -15.99 3.78 11.84
N LYS A 206 -17.02 3.77 11.00
CA LYS A 206 -17.92 4.90 10.86
C LYS A 206 -18.79 5.14 12.10
N ASN A 207 -19.42 4.08 12.61
CA ASN A 207 -20.48 4.20 13.61
C ASN A 207 -19.96 4.12 15.06
N ASP A 208 -18.97 3.24 15.31
CA ASP A 208 -18.49 2.96 16.67
C ASP A 208 -17.20 3.72 16.98
N ILE A 209 -16.30 3.86 16.01
CA ILE A 209 -15.05 4.59 16.19
C ILE A 209 -15.26 6.09 15.97
N GLY A 210 -16.10 6.50 15.03
CA GLY A 210 -16.39 7.88 14.67
C GLY A 210 -15.48 8.44 13.56
N GLY A 211 -15.03 7.56 12.63
CA GLY A 211 -14.27 7.94 11.45
C GLY A 211 -12.76 7.68 11.55
N LEU A 212 -12.05 7.99 10.47
CA LEU A 212 -10.61 7.70 10.34
C LEU A 212 -9.74 8.62 11.19
N GLU A 213 -10.14 9.83 11.48
CA GLU A 213 -9.44 10.73 12.41
C GLU A 213 -9.37 10.13 13.81
N LYS A 214 -10.50 9.61 14.30
CA LYS A 214 -10.54 8.91 15.60
C LYS A 214 -9.79 7.60 15.59
N MET A 215 -9.78 6.90 14.46
CA MET A 215 -8.96 5.71 14.28
C MET A 215 -7.47 6.05 14.36
N GLU A 216 -7.03 7.14 13.72
CA GLU A 216 -5.64 7.62 13.80
C GLU A 216 -5.23 7.95 15.24
N GLU A 217 -6.03 8.73 15.96
CA GLU A 217 -5.80 9.03 17.39
C GLU A 217 -5.59 7.76 18.22
N ARG A 218 -6.44 6.76 17.99
CA ARG A 218 -6.36 5.44 18.66
C ARG A 218 -5.09 4.69 18.29
N ASN A 219 -4.71 4.67 17.01
CA ASN A 219 -3.53 3.98 16.52
C ASN A 219 -2.24 4.64 17.02
N VAL A 220 -2.17 5.97 16.99
CA VAL A 220 -1.04 6.74 17.54
C VAL A 220 -0.84 6.42 19.02
N ARG A 221 -1.93 6.45 19.84
CA ARG A 221 -1.83 6.12 21.28
C ARG A 221 -1.33 4.70 21.52
N LYS A 222 -1.81 3.71 20.76
CA LYS A 222 -1.34 2.31 20.87
C LYS A 222 0.12 2.16 20.48
N ALA A 223 0.52 2.81 19.38
CA ALA A 223 1.89 2.78 18.90
C ALA A 223 2.85 3.45 19.90
N GLN A 224 2.46 4.61 20.43
CA GLN A 224 3.27 5.35 21.41
C GLN A 224 3.52 4.50 22.66
N LEU A 225 2.50 3.85 23.21
CA LEU A 225 2.64 2.97 24.37
C LEU A 225 3.71 1.88 24.14
N LEU A 226 3.71 1.27 22.97
CA LEU A 226 4.67 0.23 22.63
C LEU A 226 6.07 0.79 22.36
N TYR A 227 6.18 1.91 21.66
CA TYR A 227 7.47 2.53 21.38
C TYR A 227 8.13 3.11 22.63
N ASP A 228 7.37 3.67 23.57
CA ASP A 228 7.89 4.13 24.86
C ASP A 228 8.49 2.96 25.65
N PHE A 229 7.84 1.81 25.64
CA PHE A 229 8.37 0.58 26.23
C PHE A 229 9.66 0.12 25.52
N LEU A 230 9.66 0.07 24.18
CA LEU A 230 10.81 -0.38 23.41
C LEU A 230 12.02 0.55 23.59
N ASP A 231 11.80 1.86 23.64
CA ASP A 231 12.87 2.85 23.79
C ASP A 231 13.53 2.82 25.18
N GLN A 232 12.83 2.32 26.20
CA GLN A 232 13.34 2.15 27.56
C GLN A 232 13.87 0.72 27.83
N SER A 233 13.58 -0.23 26.93
CA SER A 233 13.91 -1.62 27.13
C SER A 233 15.42 -1.88 26.95
N THR A 234 16.00 -2.66 27.87
CA THR A 234 17.35 -3.21 27.72
C THR A 234 17.37 -4.56 27.01
N LEU A 235 16.20 -5.21 26.87
CA LEU A 235 16.04 -6.53 26.25
C LEU A 235 15.64 -6.43 24.78
N PHE A 236 14.78 -5.47 24.45
CA PHE A 236 14.23 -5.30 23.09
C PHE A 236 14.77 -4.03 22.45
N LYS A 237 15.05 -4.09 21.15
CA LYS A 237 15.43 -2.94 20.35
C LYS A 237 14.48 -2.81 19.17
N GLY A 238 13.91 -1.61 18.95
CA GLY A 238 13.10 -1.29 17.77
C GLY A 238 13.93 -1.39 16.49
N CYS A 239 13.34 -1.88 15.41
CA CYS A 239 14.02 -2.01 14.12
C CYS A 239 13.98 -0.71 13.30
N ALA A 240 12.90 0.07 13.43
CA ALA A 240 12.71 1.30 12.68
C ALA A 240 13.31 2.51 13.39
N ASP A 241 13.97 3.37 12.63
CA ASP A 241 14.43 4.68 13.09
C ASP A 241 13.23 5.55 13.47
N LYS A 242 13.41 6.42 14.49
CA LYS A 242 12.29 7.16 15.10
C LYS A 242 11.43 7.92 14.09
N ASP A 243 12.07 8.57 13.13
CA ASP A 243 11.42 9.41 12.11
C ASP A 243 10.70 8.59 11.02
N SER A 244 10.88 7.27 11.02
CA SER A 244 10.27 6.37 10.06
C SER A 244 9.29 5.38 10.68
N ARG A 245 9.02 5.46 11.99
CA ARG A 245 8.20 4.49 12.73
C ARG A 245 6.76 4.44 12.25
N SER A 246 6.28 3.23 12.02
CA SER A 246 4.88 2.97 11.68
C SER A 246 3.97 3.00 12.91
N ILE A 247 2.79 3.60 12.79
CA ILE A 247 1.73 3.51 13.81
C ILE A 247 0.96 2.18 13.74
N MET A 248 1.21 1.36 12.72
CA MET A 248 0.51 0.08 12.49
C MET A 248 1.35 -1.13 12.85
N ASN A 249 2.67 -1.03 12.75
CA ASN A 249 3.61 -2.14 12.92
C ASN A 249 4.83 -1.66 13.72
N ALA A 250 4.84 -1.90 15.02
CA ALA A 250 6.07 -1.78 15.80
C ALA A 250 6.83 -3.11 15.72
N VAL A 251 8.04 -3.08 15.20
CA VAL A 251 8.89 -4.26 15.02
C VAL A 251 10.12 -4.14 15.92
N SER A 252 10.45 -5.22 16.62
CA SER A 252 11.60 -5.27 17.50
C SER A 252 12.30 -6.63 17.43
N TYR A 253 13.53 -6.68 17.90
CA TYR A 253 14.28 -7.90 18.11
C TYR A 253 14.86 -7.92 19.54
N THR A 254 15.20 -9.11 20.04
CA THR A 254 15.86 -9.27 21.34
C THR A 254 17.39 -9.10 21.19
N HIS A 255 18.03 -8.53 22.20
CA HIS A 255 19.50 -8.41 22.25
C HIS A 255 20.22 -9.70 22.65
N LEU A 256 19.51 -10.81 22.80
CA LEU A 256 20.11 -12.10 23.14
C LEU A 256 21.12 -12.52 22.07
N ARG A 257 22.36 -12.71 22.47
CA ARG A 257 23.41 -13.26 21.58
C ARG A 257 23.09 -14.71 21.28
N ALA A 258 23.38 -15.16 20.06
CA ALA A 258 23.13 -16.53 19.60
C ALA A 258 23.76 -17.62 20.48
N HIS A 259 24.70 -17.29 21.35
CA HIS A 259 25.36 -18.21 22.30
C HIS A 259 24.54 -18.50 23.58
N GLU A 260 23.52 -17.71 23.86
CA GLU A 260 22.69 -17.87 25.06
C GLU A 260 21.47 -18.79 24.86
N THR A 261 21.22 -19.21 23.61
CA THR A 261 20.14 -20.14 23.25
C THR A 261 20.58 -21.60 23.07
N ALA A 262 21.85 -21.90 23.34
CA ALA A 262 22.46 -23.23 23.20
C ALA A 262 22.79 -23.88 24.57
N ALA A 263 22.01 -23.58 25.61
CA ALA A 263 22.10 -24.27 26.90
C ALA A 263 20.85 -25.10 27.17
#